data_e78ff27c5c7ac3350a8818d2e84abb21
#
_entry.id   e78ff27c5c7ac3350a8818d2e84abb21
#
_cell.length_a   1.000
_cell.length_b   1.000
_cell.length_c   1.000
_cell.angle_alpha   90.00
_cell.angle_beta   90.00
_cell.angle_gamma   90.00
#
_symmetry.space_group_name_H-M   'P 1'
#
loop_
_entity.id
_entity.type
_entity.pdbx_description
1 polymer ?
#
loop_
_entity_poly.entity_id
_entity_poly.type
_entity_poly.pdbx_seq_one_letter_code
_entity_poly.pdbx_strand_id
1 'polypeptide(L)'
;MKVRHVMGMSLAGVFLLAISLAAANTDVADAAMRKDRAALQALLQKGANVNAAQADGARAIHWAVYNGDLEMTKMLIGAGADVKVANRDGSTPLWLASTNGDAAIIRVLLDAGANANEVLPLGRTPLMLASRTGALDAMRVLIDRGANLNARDSERGTTPMMWAADQGHAAAVRLLVERGADLAARSAPAARGRGPALGKSNDPRASVKRQVEAVIAEQGQLPDLSQLRAAGNNNGGGARGNANANAANNNDGDDQADAAAAFGGGGGRGRQAQTDGGQLTPLIYAARANSLETVRVLLDAGADINQVSGYGWSPLLVATQNRFYLLGKYLLERGANVNLANKGGWTPLYLATDNRNIEGGDYPVRPTDMDDLEYIKLLLAKGADVNARMIDSSETRTVFTNQWLDERGATAFLRASQSGDLQLMKLLLEHGADPKITTDLKVTALQVAAGIGWVEGITSERSKEETLEAVRLLLDLGLDPNAQALTGRVALHGAGHKGATEVVKLLVSRGAKMDVRDWGNTDNRGSPELAAHTWLPVDYADGLVRVGVQSAIAHPETGRVFRELMKQAGLDPPAEGRTLDSICIVEICSIDYKPN
;
A
#
# COMPACT_ATOMS: atom_id res chain seq x y z
N MET A 1 -80.88 -10.01 40.35
CA MET A 1 -80.26 -9.74 39.05
C MET A 1 -78.80 -10.21 39.14
N LYS A 2 -78.60 -11.42 38.74
CA LYS A 2 -77.30 -12.07 38.68
C LYS A 2 -76.93 -12.25 37.20
N VAL A 3 -75.79 -11.90 36.78
CA VAL A 3 -74.93 -12.45 35.70
C VAL A 3 -73.87 -11.44 35.36
N ARG A 4 -72.62 -11.73 35.70
CA ARG A 4 -71.42 -11.34 34.96
C ARG A 4 -70.14 -11.62 35.80
N HIS A 5 -69.73 -12.85 35.79
CA HIS A 5 -68.36 -13.22 36.17
C HIS A 5 -68.02 -14.62 35.64
N VAL A 6 -67.88 -14.74 34.32
CA VAL A 6 -67.20 -15.88 33.70
C VAL A 6 -66.80 -15.39 32.30
N MET A 7 -65.66 -14.83 32.20
CA MET A 7 -64.86 -14.77 30.96
C MET A 7 -63.53 -13.98 31.24
N GLY A 8 -62.57 -14.64 31.79
CA GLY A 8 -61.29 -14.01 32.07
C GLY A 8 -60.10 -14.97 32.30
N MET A 9 -60.32 -16.28 32.15
CA MET A 9 -59.25 -17.25 32.48
C MET A 9 -58.77 -18.15 31.34
N SER A 10 -59.11 -17.85 30.08
CA SER A 10 -58.71 -18.71 28.95
C SER A 10 -57.57 -18.19 28.07
N LEU A 11 -57.21 -16.91 28.10
CA LEU A 11 -56.14 -16.39 27.21
C LEU A 11 -54.74 -16.43 27.84
N ALA A 12 -54.62 -16.33 29.17
CA ALA A 12 -53.34 -16.35 29.82
C ALA A 12 -52.73 -17.78 29.88
N GLY A 13 -53.58 -18.82 29.99
CA GLY A 13 -53.17 -20.22 29.99
C GLY A 13 -52.65 -20.74 28.66
N VAL A 14 -53.25 -20.25 27.54
CA VAL A 14 -52.80 -20.65 26.19
C VAL A 14 -51.50 -19.92 25.80
N PHE A 15 -51.29 -18.69 26.27
CA PHE A 15 -50.05 -17.95 26.01
C PHE A 15 -48.86 -18.50 26.82
N LEU A 16 -49.08 -18.96 28.06
CA LEU A 16 -48.06 -19.61 28.87
C LEU A 16 -47.69 -21.03 28.37
N LEU A 17 -48.65 -21.76 27.80
CA LEU A 17 -48.37 -23.04 27.15
C LEU A 17 -47.63 -22.85 25.81
N ALA A 18 -47.92 -21.80 25.04
CA ALA A 18 -47.22 -21.50 23.80
C ALA A 18 -45.74 -21.05 24.05
N ILE A 19 -45.50 -20.29 25.11
CA ILE A 19 -44.15 -19.89 25.53
C ILE A 19 -43.39 -21.10 26.07
N SER A 20 -43.99 -21.99 26.79
CA SER A 20 -43.32 -23.23 27.28
C SER A 20 -43.07 -24.26 26.16
N LEU A 21 -43.92 -24.32 25.11
CA LEU A 21 -43.62 -25.13 23.93
C LEU A 21 -42.50 -24.53 23.06
N ALA A 22 -42.36 -23.21 22.98
CA ALA A 22 -41.25 -22.57 22.28
C ALA A 22 -39.91 -22.73 23.03
N ALA A 23 -39.94 -22.74 24.37
CA ALA A 23 -38.74 -22.99 25.20
C ALA A 23 -38.31 -24.47 25.20
N ALA A 24 -39.25 -25.42 24.94
CA ALA A 24 -38.94 -26.86 24.89
C ALA A 24 -38.24 -27.32 23.58
N ASN A 25 -38.14 -26.47 22.58
CA ASN A 25 -37.63 -26.85 21.26
C ASN A 25 -36.11 -26.73 21.12
N THR A 26 -35.41 -26.07 22.04
CA THR A 26 -33.94 -25.84 21.93
C THR A 26 -33.12 -26.82 22.75
N ASP A 27 -33.74 -27.69 23.56
CA ASP A 27 -33.05 -28.58 24.51
C ASP A 27 -31.98 -29.46 23.86
N VAL A 28 -32.22 -29.92 22.63
CA VAL A 28 -31.26 -30.72 21.85
C VAL A 28 -30.03 -29.91 21.47
N ALA A 29 -30.23 -28.66 20.98
CA ALA A 29 -29.14 -27.76 20.64
C ALA A 29 -28.38 -27.30 21.89
N ASP A 30 -29.08 -27.05 22.98
CA ASP A 30 -28.48 -26.64 24.25
C ASP A 30 -27.67 -27.78 24.91
N ALA A 31 -28.11 -29.03 24.80
CA ALA A 31 -27.33 -30.20 25.23
C ALA A 31 -26.07 -30.39 24.40
N ALA A 32 -26.16 -30.20 23.07
CA ALA A 32 -25.02 -30.23 22.17
C ALA A 32 -24.00 -29.11 22.47
N MET A 33 -24.49 -27.88 22.69
CA MET A 33 -23.67 -26.73 23.07
C MET A 33 -22.88 -26.98 24.35
N ARG A 34 -23.52 -27.60 25.35
CA ARG A 34 -22.88 -27.94 26.63
C ARG A 34 -22.03 -29.22 26.59
N LYS A 35 -21.93 -29.88 25.43
CA LYS A 35 -21.22 -31.17 25.25
C LYS A 35 -21.81 -32.32 26.12
N ASP A 36 -23.09 -32.23 26.49
CA ASP A 36 -23.75 -33.21 27.30
C ASP A 36 -24.35 -34.34 26.43
N ARG A 37 -23.53 -35.34 26.13
CA ARG A 37 -23.93 -36.49 25.31
C ARG A 37 -25.04 -37.30 25.95
N ALA A 38 -25.04 -37.43 27.29
CA ALA A 38 -26.06 -38.20 27.97
C ALA A 38 -27.43 -37.54 27.88
N ALA A 39 -27.51 -36.23 28.13
CA ALA A 39 -28.73 -35.48 27.96
C ALA A 39 -29.20 -35.48 26.49
N LEU A 40 -28.28 -35.30 25.53
CA LEU A 40 -28.59 -35.38 24.12
C LEU A 40 -29.22 -36.74 23.75
N GLN A 41 -28.58 -37.84 24.15
CA GLN A 41 -29.09 -39.18 23.87
C GLN A 41 -30.48 -39.42 24.47
N ALA A 42 -30.69 -38.99 25.72
CA ALA A 42 -32.00 -39.10 26.38
C ALA A 42 -33.07 -38.28 25.69
N LEU A 43 -32.75 -37.09 25.20
CA LEU A 43 -33.68 -36.22 24.42
C LEU A 43 -34.03 -36.87 23.07
N LEU A 44 -33.07 -37.41 22.35
CA LEU A 44 -33.29 -38.09 21.07
C LEU A 44 -34.15 -39.36 21.24
N GLN A 45 -33.91 -40.16 22.30
CA GLN A 45 -34.72 -41.32 22.63
C GLN A 45 -36.20 -40.98 22.95
N LYS A 46 -36.44 -39.76 23.47
CA LYS A 46 -37.80 -39.24 23.73
C LYS A 46 -38.45 -38.64 22.49
N GLY A 47 -37.79 -38.67 21.32
CA GLY A 47 -38.32 -38.11 20.08
C GLY A 47 -38.21 -36.59 19.98
N ALA A 48 -37.34 -35.97 20.76
CA ALA A 48 -37.12 -34.53 20.65
C ALA A 48 -36.65 -34.14 19.23
N ASN A 49 -37.09 -32.98 18.77
CA ASN A 49 -36.76 -32.49 17.42
C ASN A 49 -35.27 -32.19 17.27
N VAL A 50 -34.53 -33.06 16.59
CA VAL A 50 -33.11 -32.91 16.31
C VAL A 50 -32.75 -31.66 15.52
N ASN A 51 -33.72 -31.13 14.74
CA ASN A 51 -33.57 -29.99 13.88
C ASN A 51 -34.11 -28.69 14.49
N ALA A 52 -34.48 -28.66 15.75
CA ALA A 52 -34.90 -27.45 16.43
C ALA A 52 -33.78 -26.41 16.44
N ALA A 53 -34.09 -25.17 16.04
CA ALA A 53 -33.12 -24.09 15.94
C ALA A 53 -33.17 -23.17 17.16
N GLN A 54 -32.02 -22.73 17.62
CA GLN A 54 -31.87 -21.64 18.58
C GLN A 54 -32.21 -20.27 17.93
N ALA A 55 -32.16 -19.21 18.71
CA ALA A 55 -32.52 -17.87 18.26
C ALA A 55 -31.66 -17.32 17.13
N ASP A 56 -30.38 -17.75 17.07
CA ASP A 56 -29.40 -17.44 16.02
C ASP A 56 -29.48 -18.39 14.81
N GLY A 57 -30.43 -19.33 14.80
CA GLY A 57 -30.57 -20.36 13.77
C GLY A 57 -29.64 -21.56 13.96
N ALA A 58 -28.75 -21.57 14.98
CA ALA A 58 -27.90 -22.71 15.26
C ALA A 58 -28.75 -23.91 15.69
N ARG A 59 -28.36 -25.10 15.27
CA ARG A 59 -28.97 -26.38 15.63
C ARG A 59 -27.94 -27.27 16.34
N ALA A 60 -28.37 -28.35 16.94
CA ALA A 60 -27.51 -29.26 17.64
C ALA A 60 -26.29 -29.73 16.83
N ILE A 61 -26.48 -29.95 15.51
CA ILE A 61 -25.39 -30.38 14.62
C ILE A 61 -24.29 -29.30 14.45
N HIS A 62 -24.64 -28.01 14.46
CA HIS A 62 -23.63 -26.94 14.43
C HIS A 62 -22.73 -26.99 15.66
N TRP A 63 -23.33 -27.17 16.84
CA TRP A 63 -22.58 -27.26 18.11
C TRP A 63 -21.73 -28.51 18.22
N ALA A 64 -22.25 -29.66 17.77
CA ALA A 64 -21.46 -30.91 17.77
C ALA A 64 -20.22 -30.75 16.88
N VAL A 65 -20.38 -30.19 15.70
CA VAL A 65 -19.28 -29.94 14.75
C VAL A 65 -18.34 -28.86 15.27
N TYR A 66 -18.86 -27.74 15.74
CA TYR A 66 -18.05 -26.65 16.33
C TYR A 66 -17.16 -27.15 17.46
N ASN A 67 -17.72 -28.05 18.30
CA ASN A 67 -17.01 -28.67 19.40
C ASN A 67 -16.03 -29.79 19.00
N GLY A 68 -15.97 -30.15 17.72
CA GLY A 68 -15.16 -31.28 17.23
C GLY A 68 -15.63 -32.65 17.74
N ASP A 69 -16.91 -32.79 18.12
CA ASP A 69 -17.44 -34.02 18.69
C ASP A 69 -17.97 -34.94 17.59
N LEU A 70 -17.10 -35.82 17.09
CA LEU A 70 -17.44 -36.78 16.04
C LEU A 70 -18.57 -37.72 16.44
N GLU A 71 -18.58 -38.22 17.68
CA GLU A 71 -19.59 -39.18 18.12
C GLU A 71 -20.96 -38.50 18.28
N MET A 72 -20.99 -37.30 18.83
CA MET A 72 -22.21 -36.51 18.90
C MET A 72 -22.73 -36.15 17.49
N THR A 73 -21.84 -35.81 16.57
CA THR A 73 -22.18 -35.54 15.16
C THR A 73 -22.83 -36.77 14.51
N LYS A 74 -22.24 -37.95 14.69
CA LYS A 74 -22.82 -39.24 14.21
C LYS A 74 -24.18 -39.52 14.80
N MET A 75 -24.34 -39.32 16.12
CA MET A 75 -25.62 -39.53 16.81
C MET A 75 -26.71 -38.59 16.22
N LEU A 76 -26.40 -37.34 16.01
CA LEU A 76 -27.33 -36.38 15.44
C LEU A 76 -27.71 -36.71 13.99
N ILE A 77 -26.74 -37.09 13.16
CA ILE A 77 -26.98 -37.54 11.79
C ILE A 77 -27.86 -38.80 11.79
N GLY A 78 -27.56 -39.79 12.66
CA GLY A 78 -28.37 -40.99 12.81
C GLY A 78 -29.81 -40.71 13.27
N ALA A 79 -30.05 -39.62 13.98
CA ALA A 79 -31.36 -39.13 14.38
C ALA A 79 -32.06 -38.24 13.33
N GLY A 80 -31.46 -38.05 12.13
CA GLY A 80 -32.05 -37.28 11.03
C GLY A 80 -31.74 -35.78 11.10
N ALA A 81 -30.60 -35.38 11.68
CA ALA A 81 -30.16 -34.00 11.62
C ALA A 81 -29.88 -33.58 10.18
N ASP A 82 -30.35 -32.40 9.80
CA ASP A 82 -30.11 -31.80 8.49
C ASP A 82 -28.67 -31.25 8.43
N VAL A 83 -27.81 -31.90 7.64
CA VAL A 83 -26.40 -31.57 7.48
C VAL A 83 -26.15 -30.39 6.53
N LYS A 84 -27.20 -29.89 5.86
CA LYS A 84 -27.10 -28.78 4.88
C LYS A 84 -27.60 -27.45 5.43
N VAL A 85 -28.07 -27.46 6.67
CA VAL A 85 -28.68 -26.28 7.27
C VAL A 85 -27.61 -25.22 7.54
N ALA A 86 -27.95 -23.96 7.26
CA ALA A 86 -27.15 -22.81 7.65
C ALA A 86 -27.78 -22.13 8.89
N ASN A 87 -26.96 -21.61 9.76
CA ASN A 87 -27.38 -20.68 10.80
C ASN A 87 -27.65 -19.27 10.20
N ARG A 88 -27.96 -18.29 11.04
CA ARG A 88 -28.27 -16.93 10.60
C ARG A 88 -27.09 -16.23 9.90
N ASP A 89 -25.84 -16.59 10.25
CA ASP A 89 -24.63 -16.06 9.63
C ASP A 89 -24.25 -16.80 8.34
N GLY A 90 -25.07 -17.77 7.92
CA GLY A 90 -24.81 -18.60 6.75
C GLY A 90 -23.84 -19.76 7.00
N SER A 91 -23.42 -20.01 8.25
CA SER A 91 -22.52 -21.11 8.58
C SER A 91 -23.24 -22.45 8.53
N THR A 92 -22.72 -23.39 7.73
CA THR A 92 -23.17 -24.79 7.68
C THR A 92 -22.31 -25.68 8.57
N PRO A 93 -22.77 -26.90 8.94
CA PRO A 93 -21.92 -27.87 9.61
C PRO A 93 -20.61 -28.17 8.85
N LEU A 94 -20.68 -28.29 7.50
CA LEU A 94 -19.49 -28.57 6.69
C LEU A 94 -18.53 -27.39 6.69
N TRP A 95 -19.02 -26.15 6.72
CA TRP A 95 -18.16 -24.98 6.88
C TRP A 95 -17.40 -25.01 8.20
N LEU A 96 -18.10 -25.23 9.31
CA LEU A 96 -17.48 -25.31 10.64
C LEU A 96 -16.42 -26.41 10.69
N ALA A 97 -16.74 -27.61 10.18
CA ALA A 97 -15.79 -28.72 10.11
C ALA A 97 -14.56 -28.39 9.25
N SER A 98 -14.76 -27.68 8.12
CA SER A 98 -13.68 -27.28 7.20
C SER A 98 -12.79 -26.20 7.82
N THR A 99 -13.37 -25.27 8.57
CA THR A 99 -12.63 -24.24 9.31
C THR A 99 -11.80 -24.87 10.43
N ASN A 100 -12.34 -25.86 11.13
CA ASN A 100 -11.63 -26.60 12.16
C ASN A 100 -10.58 -27.59 11.59
N GLY A 101 -10.68 -27.90 10.30
CA GLY A 101 -9.82 -28.90 9.66
C GLY A 101 -10.12 -30.35 10.06
N ASP A 102 -11.32 -30.64 10.55
CA ASP A 102 -11.70 -31.96 11.04
C ASP A 102 -12.12 -32.92 9.91
N ALA A 103 -11.15 -33.66 9.40
CA ALA A 103 -11.34 -34.60 8.31
C ALA A 103 -12.38 -35.71 8.63
N ALA A 104 -12.47 -36.13 9.88
CA ALA A 104 -13.39 -37.19 10.28
C ALA A 104 -14.84 -36.70 10.26
N ILE A 105 -15.08 -35.52 10.79
CA ILE A 105 -16.40 -34.90 10.76
C ILE A 105 -16.79 -34.50 9.30
N ILE A 106 -15.86 -33.94 8.53
CA ILE A 106 -16.08 -33.62 7.09
C ILE A 106 -16.54 -34.87 6.35
N ARG A 107 -15.88 -36.01 6.54
CA ARG A 107 -16.24 -37.27 5.89
C ARG A 107 -17.67 -37.69 6.22
N VAL A 108 -18.02 -37.69 7.50
CA VAL A 108 -19.36 -38.10 7.97
C VAL A 108 -20.45 -37.16 7.44
N LEU A 109 -20.18 -35.87 7.40
CA LEU A 109 -21.11 -34.89 6.84
C LEU A 109 -21.33 -35.08 5.31
N LEU A 110 -20.24 -35.32 4.56
CA LEU A 110 -20.30 -35.60 3.12
C LEU A 110 -21.01 -36.94 2.84
N ASP A 111 -20.76 -37.98 3.65
CA ASP A 111 -21.47 -39.27 3.57
C ASP A 111 -22.97 -39.12 3.84
N ALA A 112 -23.34 -38.16 4.68
CA ALA A 112 -24.75 -37.80 4.98
C ALA A 112 -25.36 -36.84 3.95
N GLY A 113 -24.64 -36.50 2.86
CA GLY A 113 -25.15 -35.73 1.76
C GLY A 113 -24.87 -34.22 1.78
N ALA A 114 -23.95 -33.76 2.63
CA ALA A 114 -23.43 -32.39 2.52
C ALA A 114 -22.71 -32.19 1.17
N ASN A 115 -22.66 -30.95 0.67
CA ASN A 115 -22.10 -30.66 -0.65
C ASN A 115 -20.67 -30.13 -0.50
N ALA A 116 -19.66 -30.86 -1.01
CA ALA A 116 -18.27 -30.43 -1.01
C ALA A 116 -18.02 -29.09 -1.74
N ASN A 117 -18.96 -28.68 -2.60
CA ASN A 117 -18.94 -27.45 -3.37
C ASN A 117 -20.02 -26.43 -2.92
N GLU A 118 -20.48 -26.52 -1.68
CA GLU A 118 -21.39 -25.51 -1.17
C GLU A 118 -20.74 -24.12 -1.23
N VAL A 119 -21.56 -23.11 -1.57
CA VAL A 119 -21.10 -21.73 -1.66
C VAL A 119 -21.56 -21.00 -0.41
N LEU A 120 -20.62 -20.60 0.38
CA LEU A 120 -20.80 -19.91 1.64
C LEU A 120 -20.84 -18.38 1.42
N PRO A 121 -21.15 -17.56 2.44
CA PRO A 121 -21.03 -16.13 2.33
C PRO A 121 -19.67 -15.70 1.74
N LEU A 122 -19.68 -14.65 0.91
CA LEU A 122 -18.52 -14.17 0.16
C LEU A 122 -17.99 -15.16 -0.91
N GLY A 123 -18.80 -16.13 -1.33
CA GLY A 123 -18.41 -17.08 -2.38
C GLY A 123 -17.38 -18.12 -1.93
N ARG A 124 -17.12 -18.26 -0.64
CA ARG A 124 -16.12 -19.18 -0.08
C ARG A 124 -16.60 -20.63 -0.18
N THR A 125 -15.67 -21.55 -0.35
CA THR A 125 -15.94 -22.99 -0.37
C THR A 125 -15.27 -23.72 0.80
N PRO A 126 -15.75 -24.91 1.20
CA PRO A 126 -15.10 -25.72 2.23
C PRO A 126 -13.62 -25.98 1.97
N LEU A 127 -13.24 -26.19 0.69
CA LEU A 127 -11.84 -26.42 0.32
C LEU A 127 -10.97 -25.16 0.53
N MET A 128 -11.50 -23.95 0.31
CA MET A 128 -10.78 -22.71 0.62
C MET A 128 -10.46 -22.60 2.10
N LEU A 129 -11.42 -22.93 2.98
CA LEU A 129 -11.24 -22.87 4.42
C LEU A 129 -10.19 -23.90 4.91
N ALA A 130 -10.30 -25.14 4.44
CA ALA A 130 -9.31 -26.16 4.74
C ALA A 130 -7.91 -25.82 4.18
N SER A 131 -7.85 -25.14 3.04
CA SER A 131 -6.59 -24.64 2.45
C SER A 131 -5.97 -23.51 3.27
N ARG A 132 -6.79 -22.60 3.81
CA ARG A 132 -6.33 -21.51 4.68
C ARG A 132 -5.69 -22.04 5.98
N THR A 133 -6.23 -23.11 6.54
CA THR A 133 -5.69 -23.73 7.76
C THR A 133 -4.58 -24.75 7.49
N GLY A 134 -4.36 -25.11 6.23
CA GLY A 134 -3.38 -26.13 5.84
C GLY A 134 -3.76 -27.55 6.29
N ALA A 135 -5.04 -27.81 6.54
CA ALA A 135 -5.56 -29.08 7.06
C ALA A 135 -5.57 -30.15 5.96
N LEU A 136 -4.43 -30.81 5.72
CA LEU A 136 -4.20 -31.72 4.60
C LEU A 136 -5.23 -32.86 4.52
N ASP A 137 -5.57 -33.49 5.65
CA ASP A 137 -6.51 -34.60 5.65
C ASP A 137 -7.94 -34.16 5.33
N ALA A 138 -8.33 -32.97 5.83
CA ALA A 138 -9.59 -32.34 5.46
C ALA A 138 -9.64 -32.00 3.96
N MET A 139 -8.55 -31.41 3.43
CA MET A 139 -8.43 -31.12 2.00
C MET A 139 -8.53 -32.39 1.15
N ARG A 140 -7.84 -33.47 1.53
CA ARG A 140 -7.92 -34.79 0.83
C ARG A 140 -9.36 -35.28 0.76
N VAL A 141 -10.04 -35.30 1.90
CA VAL A 141 -11.45 -35.76 1.95
C VAL A 141 -12.35 -34.92 1.06
N LEU A 142 -12.22 -33.59 1.09
CA LEU A 142 -13.00 -32.69 0.24
C LEU A 142 -12.70 -32.91 -1.25
N ILE A 143 -11.43 -33.01 -1.63
CA ILE A 143 -11.00 -33.22 -3.00
C ILE A 143 -11.46 -34.57 -3.53
N ASP A 144 -11.31 -35.65 -2.74
CA ASP A 144 -11.75 -37.00 -3.10
C ASP A 144 -13.29 -37.09 -3.26
N ARG A 145 -14.03 -36.12 -2.67
CA ARG A 145 -15.49 -35.96 -2.84
C ARG A 145 -15.87 -34.90 -3.88
N GLY A 146 -14.92 -34.53 -4.76
CA GLY A 146 -15.17 -33.68 -5.92
C GLY A 146 -15.22 -32.18 -5.64
N ALA A 147 -14.53 -31.71 -4.59
CA ALA A 147 -14.38 -30.27 -4.37
C ALA A 147 -13.66 -29.61 -5.55
N ASN A 148 -14.18 -28.49 -6.03
CA ASN A 148 -13.61 -27.72 -7.15
C ASN A 148 -12.30 -27.04 -6.70
N LEU A 149 -11.19 -27.51 -7.26
CA LEU A 149 -9.83 -27.01 -6.97
C LEU A 149 -9.62 -25.54 -7.38
N ASN A 150 -10.42 -25.06 -8.36
CA ASN A 150 -10.30 -23.74 -8.97
C ASN A 150 -11.51 -22.84 -8.68
N ALA A 151 -12.33 -23.19 -7.68
CA ALA A 151 -13.39 -22.33 -7.21
C ALA A 151 -12.83 -20.95 -6.86
N ARG A 152 -13.62 -19.90 -7.07
CA ARG A 152 -13.23 -18.51 -6.79
C ARG A 152 -14.17 -17.89 -5.77
N ASP A 153 -13.62 -17.23 -4.75
CA ASP A 153 -14.46 -16.42 -3.87
C ASP A 153 -15.00 -15.19 -4.62
N SER A 154 -16.07 -14.60 -4.12
CA SER A 154 -16.72 -13.45 -4.75
C SER A 154 -16.09 -12.11 -4.33
N GLU A 155 -15.23 -12.10 -3.33
CA GLU A 155 -14.61 -10.89 -2.79
C GLU A 155 -13.36 -10.49 -3.56
N ARG A 156 -12.44 -11.44 -3.71
CA ARG A 156 -11.14 -11.21 -4.36
C ARG A 156 -10.90 -12.13 -5.56
N GLY A 157 -11.81 -13.04 -5.88
CA GLY A 157 -11.63 -14.04 -6.93
C GLY A 157 -10.50 -15.01 -6.63
N THR A 158 -10.18 -15.23 -5.35
CA THR A 158 -9.07 -16.08 -4.95
C THR A 158 -9.45 -17.56 -4.96
N THR A 159 -8.49 -18.42 -5.27
CA THR A 159 -8.66 -19.87 -5.34
C THR A 159 -8.16 -20.56 -4.08
N PRO A 160 -8.52 -21.84 -3.81
CA PRO A 160 -7.95 -22.60 -2.68
C PRO A 160 -6.42 -22.59 -2.65
N MET A 161 -5.75 -22.64 -3.82
CA MET A 161 -4.29 -22.57 -3.91
C MET A 161 -3.75 -21.22 -3.45
N MET A 162 -4.42 -20.11 -3.79
CA MET A 162 -4.03 -18.78 -3.32
C MET A 162 -4.19 -18.66 -1.81
N TRP A 163 -5.25 -19.23 -1.24
CA TRP A 163 -5.47 -19.27 0.20
C TRP A 163 -4.36 -20.03 0.94
N ALA A 164 -3.98 -21.20 0.42
CA ALA A 164 -2.87 -21.99 0.97
C ALA A 164 -1.52 -21.26 0.82
N ALA A 165 -1.29 -20.63 -0.32
CA ALA A 165 -0.05 -19.91 -0.63
C ALA A 165 0.13 -18.66 0.23
N ASP A 166 -0.96 -17.91 0.48
CA ASP A 166 -0.97 -16.70 1.30
C ASP A 166 -0.62 -17.00 2.77
N GLN A 167 -0.99 -18.19 3.26
CA GLN A 167 -0.66 -18.66 4.60
C GLN A 167 0.67 -19.45 4.65
N GLY A 168 1.36 -19.63 3.53
CA GLY A 168 2.62 -20.35 3.48
C GLY A 168 2.53 -21.87 3.66
N HIS A 169 1.36 -22.45 3.44
CA HIS A 169 1.12 -23.90 3.61
C HIS A 169 1.65 -24.72 2.41
N ALA A 170 2.95 -24.91 2.32
CA ALA A 170 3.62 -25.59 1.22
C ALA A 170 3.06 -27.00 0.95
N ALA A 171 2.76 -27.77 1.99
CA ALA A 171 2.20 -29.12 1.83
C ALA A 171 0.77 -29.09 1.24
N ALA A 172 -0.04 -28.10 1.60
CA ALA A 172 -1.37 -27.90 1.04
C ALA A 172 -1.28 -27.47 -0.44
N VAL A 173 -0.35 -26.57 -0.77
CA VAL A 173 -0.07 -26.18 -2.15
C VAL A 173 0.39 -27.40 -2.96
N ARG A 174 1.31 -28.21 -2.45
CA ARG A 174 1.76 -29.45 -3.10
C ARG A 174 0.59 -30.38 -3.40
N LEU A 175 -0.29 -30.62 -2.44
CA LEU A 175 -1.48 -31.44 -2.63
C LEU A 175 -2.37 -30.90 -3.76
N LEU A 176 -2.60 -29.59 -3.80
CA LEU A 176 -3.41 -28.96 -4.84
C LEU A 176 -2.75 -29.07 -6.23
N VAL A 177 -1.42 -28.91 -6.30
CA VAL A 177 -0.63 -29.12 -7.52
C VAL A 177 -0.78 -30.57 -8.03
N GLU A 178 -0.57 -31.54 -7.16
CA GLU A 178 -0.68 -32.98 -7.48
C GLU A 178 -2.08 -33.36 -8.00
N ARG A 179 -3.10 -32.61 -7.57
CA ARG A 179 -4.49 -32.83 -7.99
C ARG A 179 -4.89 -31.98 -9.20
N GLY A 180 -3.96 -31.20 -9.78
CA GLY A 180 -4.18 -30.46 -11.03
C GLY A 180 -4.86 -29.10 -10.86
N ALA A 181 -4.68 -28.44 -9.73
CA ALA A 181 -5.12 -27.06 -9.56
C ALA A 181 -4.34 -26.11 -10.47
N ASP A 182 -4.98 -25.03 -10.92
CA ASP A 182 -4.42 -24.06 -11.87
C ASP A 182 -3.34 -23.17 -11.20
N LEU A 183 -2.08 -23.38 -11.60
CA LEU A 183 -0.90 -22.59 -11.16
C LEU A 183 -0.93 -21.15 -11.68
N ALA A 184 -1.58 -20.92 -12.83
CA ALA A 184 -1.65 -19.63 -13.50
C ALA A 184 -2.92 -18.84 -13.13
N ALA A 185 -3.75 -19.38 -12.22
CA ALA A 185 -4.94 -18.69 -11.76
C ALA A 185 -4.61 -17.28 -11.27
N ARG A 186 -5.47 -16.32 -11.59
CA ARG A 186 -5.32 -14.93 -11.18
C ARG A 186 -6.49 -14.51 -10.30
N SER A 187 -6.25 -13.80 -9.22
CA SER A 187 -7.32 -13.17 -8.45
C SER A 187 -8.08 -12.15 -9.30
N ALA A 188 -9.22 -11.69 -8.84
CA ALA A 188 -9.97 -10.64 -9.52
C ALA A 188 -9.11 -9.37 -9.65
N PRO A 189 -9.33 -8.54 -10.68
CA PRO A 189 -8.84 -7.18 -10.70
C PRO A 189 -9.31 -6.45 -9.44
N ALA A 190 -8.53 -5.49 -8.95
CA ALA A 190 -8.97 -4.69 -7.81
C ALA A 190 -10.26 -3.96 -8.17
N ALA A 191 -11.36 -4.38 -7.57
CA ALA A 191 -12.70 -3.89 -7.89
C ALA A 191 -12.97 -2.48 -7.33
N ARG A 192 -12.15 -1.98 -6.43
CA ARG A 192 -12.28 -0.65 -5.85
C ARG A 192 -11.25 0.27 -6.47
N GLY A 193 -11.74 1.30 -7.13
CA GLY A 193 -11.02 2.32 -7.85
C GLY A 193 -10.16 3.27 -7.03
N ARG A 194 -9.64 2.81 -5.97
CA ARG A 194 -8.42 3.24 -5.32
C ARG A 194 -7.82 1.93 -4.81
N GLY A 195 -6.92 1.36 -5.59
CA GLY A 195 -5.79 0.73 -4.97
C GLY A 195 -5.27 1.70 -3.92
N PRO A 196 -4.52 1.28 -2.91
CA PRO A 196 -3.89 2.23 -2.03
C PRO A 196 -3.40 3.36 -2.91
N ALA A 197 -3.58 4.61 -2.47
CA ALA A 197 -3.14 5.78 -3.23
C ALA A 197 -1.61 5.72 -3.27
N LEU A 198 -1.11 4.75 -4.01
CA LEU A 198 0.28 4.49 -4.23
C LEU A 198 0.79 5.71 -4.97
N GLY A 199 1.22 6.70 -4.20
CA GLY A 199 2.02 7.80 -4.66
C GLY A 199 1.40 8.78 -5.63
N LYS A 200 0.17 8.64 -6.05
CA LYS A 200 -0.52 9.75 -6.70
C LYS A 200 -1.08 10.66 -5.61
N SER A 201 -0.20 11.48 -5.03
CA SER A 201 -0.69 12.66 -4.36
C SER A 201 -1.65 13.35 -5.33
N ASN A 202 -2.84 13.73 -4.89
CA ASN A 202 -3.65 14.73 -5.56
C ASN A 202 -2.92 16.07 -5.41
N ASP A 203 -1.69 16.11 -5.94
CA ASP A 203 -0.88 17.30 -5.96
C ASP A 203 -1.59 18.31 -6.87
N PRO A 204 -2.15 19.40 -6.33
CA PRO A 204 -2.73 20.42 -7.17
C PRO A 204 -1.72 20.97 -8.18
N ARG A 205 -0.42 20.80 -7.92
CA ARG A 205 0.68 21.10 -8.84
C ARG A 205 0.72 20.19 -10.05
N ALA A 206 0.20 18.97 -9.99
CA ALA A 206 0.17 18.07 -11.14
C ALA A 206 -0.67 18.60 -12.32
N SER A 207 -1.61 19.51 -12.07
CA SER A 207 -2.35 20.21 -13.13
C SER A 207 -1.56 21.37 -13.72
N VAL A 208 -0.94 22.18 -12.87
CA VAL A 208 -0.06 23.29 -13.27
C VAL A 208 1.17 22.73 -14.00
N LYS A 209 1.78 21.69 -13.46
CA LYS A 209 2.91 20.99 -14.06
C LYS A 209 2.59 20.47 -15.47
N ARG A 210 1.46 19.80 -15.67
CA ARG A 210 1.03 19.34 -17.01
C ARG A 210 0.81 20.48 -17.99
N GLN A 211 0.30 21.62 -17.52
CA GLN A 211 0.14 22.81 -18.34
C GLN A 211 1.50 23.40 -18.69
N VAL A 212 2.43 23.51 -17.75
CA VAL A 212 3.81 23.95 -17.98
C VAL A 212 4.52 23.02 -18.97
N GLU A 213 4.45 21.71 -18.77
CA GLU A 213 5.03 20.71 -19.67
C GLU A 213 4.45 20.80 -21.09
N ALA A 214 3.13 20.99 -21.22
CA ALA A 214 2.47 21.14 -22.51
C ALA A 214 2.94 22.40 -23.24
N VAL A 215 3.06 23.52 -22.54
CA VAL A 215 3.53 24.79 -23.14
C VAL A 215 5.03 24.73 -23.50
N ILE A 216 5.85 24.09 -22.67
CA ILE A 216 7.27 23.86 -23.01
C ILE A 216 7.39 22.95 -24.25
N ALA A 217 6.55 21.91 -24.35
CA ALA A 217 6.55 21.02 -25.52
C ALA A 217 6.12 21.72 -26.80
N GLU A 218 5.19 22.67 -26.71
CA GLU A 218 4.69 23.41 -27.89
C GLU A 218 5.58 24.60 -28.28
N GLN A 219 6.15 25.29 -27.32
CA GLN A 219 6.82 26.59 -27.57
C GLN A 219 8.33 26.57 -27.38
N GLY A 220 8.88 25.46 -26.82
CA GLY A 220 10.32 25.38 -26.51
C GLY A 220 10.80 26.35 -25.43
N GLN A 221 9.89 27.13 -24.85
CA GLN A 221 10.13 28.14 -23.82
C GLN A 221 9.13 28.01 -22.69
N LEU A 222 9.51 28.53 -21.52
CA LEU A 222 8.62 28.61 -20.36
C LEU A 222 7.41 29.50 -20.65
N PRO A 223 6.21 29.08 -20.24
CA PRO A 223 5.03 29.93 -20.35
C PRO A 223 5.14 31.14 -19.43
N ASP A 224 4.60 32.23 -19.88
CA ASP A 224 4.30 33.37 -19.01
C ASP A 224 3.33 32.91 -17.92
N LEU A 225 3.82 32.82 -16.68
CA LEU A 225 3.06 32.34 -15.52
C LEU A 225 1.80 33.17 -15.24
N SER A 226 1.71 34.41 -15.77
CA SER A 226 0.52 35.24 -15.65
C SER A 226 -0.66 34.69 -16.47
N GLN A 227 -0.40 34.01 -17.59
CA GLN A 227 -1.42 33.38 -18.44
C GLN A 227 -1.96 32.07 -17.85
N LEU A 228 -1.17 31.33 -17.07
CA LEU A 228 -1.61 30.14 -16.38
C LEU A 228 -2.61 30.43 -15.25
N ARG A 229 -2.59 31.65 -14.71
CA ARG A 229 -3.56 32.12 -13.70
C ARG A 229 -4.97 32.28 -14.28
N ALA A 230 -5.11 32.70 -15.51
CA ALA A 230 -6.42 32.92 -16.15
C ALA A 230 -7.17 31.61 -16.42
N ALA A 231 -6.44 30.52 -16.72
CA ALA A 231 -7.03 29.22 -17.00
C ALA A 231 -7.47 28.45 -15.74
N GLY A 232 -6.83 28.71 -14.58
CA GLY A 232 -7.13 28.04 -13.30
C GLY A 232 -8.41 28.55 -12.62
N ASN A 233 -8.84 29.78 -12.89
CA ASN A 233 -9.97 30.43 -12.19
C ASN A 233 -11.35 30.15 -12.81
N ASN A 234 -11.43 29.53 -13.99
CA ASN A 234 -12.71 29.30 -14.67
C ASN A 234 -13.41 27.97 -14.31
N ASN A 235 -12.93 27.20 -13.33
CA ASN A 235 -13.55 25.93 -12.93
C ASN A 235 -14.17 25.92 -11.51
N GLY A 236 -14.48 27.08 -10.95
CA GLY A 236 -15.04 27.24 -9.61
C GLY A 236 -16.47 27.79 -9.58
N GLY A 237 -17.43 27.12 -10.19
CA GLY A 237 -18.83 27.51 -10.05
C GLY A 237 -19.79 26.41 -10.47
N GLY A 238 -20.50 25.84 -9.52
CA GLY A 238 -21.64 24.98 -9.87
C GLY A 238 -22.05 23.95 -8.83
N ALA A 239 -23.09 24.32 -8.05
CA ALA A 239 -24.17 23.50 -7.49
C ALA A 239 -23.85 22.48 -6.37
N ARG A 240 -24.33 22.83 -5.19
CA ARG A 240 -24.63 21.93 -4.07
C ARG A 240 -25.78 21.00 -4.45
N GLY A 241 -25.58 19.71 -4.33
CA GLY A 241 -26.61 18.68 -4.39
C GLY A 241 -26.43 17.70 -3.22
N ASN A 242 -27.42 17.67 -2.35
CA ASN A 242 -27.59 16.74 -1.23
C ASN A 242 -27.76 15.30 -1.75
N ALA A 243 -27.03 14.35 -1.19
CA ALA A 243 -27.42 12.95 -1.22
C ALA A 243 -26.91 12.23 0.04
N ASN A 244 -27.84 11.84 0.86
CA ASN A 244 -27.71 10.86 1.95
C ASN A 244 -27.27 9.52 1.38
N ALA A 245 -26.31 8.88 2.03
CA ALA A 245 -26.06 7.46 1.84
C ALA A 245 -25.67 6.82 3.18
N ASN A 246 -26.48 5.88 3.58
CA ASN A 246 -26.26 4.95 4.69
C ASN A 246 -24.97 4.15 4.48
N ALA A 247 -24.11 4.17 5.47
CA ALA A 247 -22.98 3.27 5.56
C ALA A 247 -23.24 2.27 6.68
N ALA A 248 -23.33 1.00 6.31
CA ALA A 248 -23.31 -0.11 7.26
C ALA A 248 -21.85 -0.49 7.56
N ASN A 249 -21.53 -0.52 8.84
CA ASN A 249 -20.29 -1.03 9.42
C ASN A 249 -20.17 -2.54 9.14
N ASN A 250 -19.00 -2.98 8.69
CA ASN A 250 -18.47 -4.29 9.01
C ASN A 250 -16.93 -4.20 9.19
N ASN A 251 -16.55 -4.28 10.45
CA ASN A 251 -15.18 -4.53 10.91
C ASN A 251 -14.93 -6.03 10.83
N ASP A 252 -13.91 -6.45 10.10
CA ASP A 252 -13.14 -7.65 10.44
C ASP A 252 -11.72 -7.46 9.90
N GLY A 253 -10.77 -7.57 10.83
CA GLY A 253 -9.38 -7.26 10.63
C GLY A 253 -8.66 -8.25 9.71
N ASP A 254 -7.97 -7.68 8.75
CA ASP A 254 -6.72 -8.16 8.15
C ASP A 254 -6.17 -7.16 7.11
N ASP A 255 -6.45 -5.86 7.26
CA ASP A 255 -6.00 -4.81 6.33
C ASP A 255 -5.12 -3.76 7.05
N GLN A 256 -3.85 -4.10 7.31
CA GLN A 256 -2.86 -3.08 7.68
C GLN A 256 -2.52 -2.10 6.52
N ALA A 257 -3.14 -2.29 5.35
CA ALA A 257 -3.00 -1.38 4.21
C ALA A 257 -4.11 -0.32 4.11
N ASP A 258 -5.22 -0.46 4.86
CA ASP A 258 -6.39 0.42 4.70
C ASP A 258 -6.50 1.55 5.75
N ALA A 259 -5.61 1.63 6.72
CA ALA A 259 -5.65 2.68 7.75
C ALA A 259 -5.35 4.10 7.23
N ALA A 260 -4.78 4.23 6.05
CA ALA A 260 -4.45 5.53 5.45
C ALA A 260 -5.63 6.22 4.72
N ALA A 261 -6.75 5.53 4.53
CA ALA A 261 -7.89 6.05 3.77
C ALA A 261 -8.91 6.87 4.61
N ALA A 262 -8.76 6.95 5.92
CA ALA A 262 -9.78 7.50 6.83
C ALA A 262 -9.73 9.02 7.05
N PHE A 263 -8.68 9.74 6.63
CA PHE A 263 -8.53 11.18 6.86
C PHE A 263 -8.36 11.96 5.56
N GLY A 264 -9.44 12.24 4.85
CA GLY A 264 -9.36 13.11 3.67
C GLY A 264 -10.71 13.34 3.02
N GLY A 265 -11.59 14.09 3.68
CA GLY A 265 -12.80 14.63 3.08
C GLY A 265 -12.46 15.69 2.03
N GLY A 266 -12.90 15.48 0.78
CA GLY A 266 -12.83 16.47 -0.29
C GLY A 266 -13.37 15.88 -1.59
N GLY A 267 -14.62 16.20 -1.94
CA GLY A 267 -15.28 15.76 -3.16
C GLY A 267 -14.56 16.15 -4.42
N GLY A 268 -14.31 15.20 -5.31
CA GLY A 268 -13.75 15.42 -6.65
C GLY A 268 -14.28 14.37 -7.60
N ARG A 269 -14.85 14.87 -8.68
CA ARG A 269 -15.47 14.22 -9.83
C ARG A 269 -14.74 12.96 -10.31
N GLY A 270 -15.54 11.96 -10.70
CA GLY A 270 -15.15 10.65 -11.19
C GLY A 270 -13.94 10.61 -12.12
N ARG A 271 -12.81 10.24 -11.55
CA ARG A 271 -11.71 9.63 -12.30
C ARG A 271 -12.04 8.15 -12.40
N GLN A 272 -12.06 7.64 -13.62
CA GLN A 272 -12.09 6.21 -13.86
C GLN A 272 -11.04 5.56 -12.95
N ALA A 273 -11.52 4.66 -12.10
CA ALA A 273 -10.67 3.84 -11.29
C ALA A 273 -9.63 3.15 -12.18
N GLN A 274 -8.35 3.36 -11.90
CA GLN A 274 -7.34 2.52 -12.53
C GLN A 274 -7.55 1.10 -12.00
N THR A 275 -8.07 0.24 -12.86
CA THR A 275 -8.36 -1.18 -12.57
C THR A 275 -7.09 -2.04 -12.62
N ASP A 276 -5.93 -1.46 -12.37
CA ASP A 276 -4.62 -2.09 -12.60
C ASP A 276 -4.11 -2.92 -11.42
N GLY A 277 -4.82 -2.92 -10.30
CA GLY A 277 -4.50 -3.74 -9.13
C GLY A 277 -5.18 -5.10 -9.16
N GLY A 278 -4.79 -5.99 -8.25
CA GLY A 278 -5.27 -7.36 -8.19
C GLY A 278 -4.59 -8.26 -9.22
N GLN A 279 -5.29 -9.28 -9.71
CA GLN A 279 -4.74 -10.30 -10.61
C GLN A 279 -3.49 -10.99 -10.06
N LEU A 280 -3.43 -11.16 -8.75
CA LEU A 280 -2.33 -11.84 -8.07
C LEU A 280 -2.39 -13.34 -8.38
N THR A 281 -1.23 -13.97 -8.53
CA THR A 281 -1.09 -15.40 -8.77
C THR A 281 -0.72 -16.14 -7.50
N PRO A 282 -0.89 -17.47 -7.39
CA PRO A 282 -0.44 -18.24 -6.25
C PRO A 282 1.02 -17.98 -5.87
N LEU A 283 1.91 -17.82 -6.87
CA LEU A 283 3.33 -17.55 -6.66
C LEU A 283 3.55 -16.17 -6.03
N ILE A 284 2.80 -15.15 -6.45
CA ILE A 284 2.87 -13.81 -5.85
C ILE A 284 2.36 -13.84 -4.40
N TYR A 285 1.28 -14.59 -4.11
CA TYR A 285 0.81 -14.79 -2.74
C TYR A 285 1.87 -15.45 -1.86
N ALA A 286 2.53 -16.50 -2.35
CA ALA A 286 3.62 -17.18 -1.63
C ALA A 286 4.83 -16.24 -1.38
N ALA A 287 5.17 -15.41 -2.37
CA ALA A 287 6.25 -14.42 -2.22
C ALA A 287 5.90 -13.35 -1.18
N ARG A 288 4.65 -12.87 -1.16
CA ARG A 288 4.14 -11.93 -0.16
C ARG A 288 4.15 -12.52 1.26
N ALA A 289 3.87 -13.80 1.39
CA ALA A 289 3.92 -14.53 2.65
C ALA A 289 5.35 -14.88 3.11
N ASN A 290 6.37 -14.55 2.33
CA ASN A 290 7.78 -14.95 2.56
C ASN A 290 7.95 -16.47 2.74
N SER A 291 7.13 -17.26 2.08
CA SER A 291 7.18 -18.72 2.22
C SER A 291 8.07 -19.35 1.14
N LEU A 292 9.37 -19.47 1.43
CA LEU A 292 10.35 -20.04 0.51
C LEU A 292 9.96 -21.45 0.05
N GLU A 293 9.47 -22.29 0.96
CA GLU A 293 9.09 -23.67 0.61
C GLU A 293 7.86 -23.69 -0.30
N THR A 294 6.88 -22.82 -0.09
CA THR A 294 5.72 -22.69 -0.98
C THR A 294 6.12 -22.19 -2.37
N VAL A 295 7.00 -21.19 -2.43
CA VAL A 295 7.57 -20.68 -3.69
C VAL A 295 8.30 -21.80 -4.42
N ARG A 296 9.09 -22.63 -3.71
CA ARG A 296 9.78 -23.78 -4.28
C ARG A 296 8.81 -24.77 -4.91
N VAL A 297 7.78 -25.17 -4.16
CA VAL A 297 6.76 -26.12 -4.66
C VAL A 297 6.09 -25.60 -5.93
N LEU A 298 5.72 -24.32 -5.97
CA LEU A 298 5.08 -23.73 -7.14
C LEU A 298 6.02 -23.67 -8.36
N LEU A 299 7.28 -23.27 -8.16
CA LEU A 299 8.27 -23.20 -9.24
C LEU A 299 8.65 -24.59 -9.77
N ASP A 300 8.79 -25.57 -8.89
CA ASP A 300 9.09 -26.96 -9.29
C ASP A 300 7.91 -27.60 -10.04
N ALA A 301 6.69 -27.12 -9.81
CA ALA A 301 5.49 -27.49 -10.56
C ALA A 301 5.34 -26.73 -11.89
N GLY A 302 6.24 -25.81 -12.21
CA GLY A 302 6.22 -25.07 -13.49
C GLY A 302 5.49 -23.73 -13.45
N ALA A 303 5.25 -23.15 -12.28
CA ALA A 303 4.74 -21.77 -12.22
C ALA A 303 5.73 -20.80 -12.88
N ASP A 304 5.22 -19.86 -13.66
CA ASP A 304 6.04 -18.84 -14.31
C ASP A 304 6.61 -17.87 -13.27
N ILE A 305 7.94 -17.91 -13.09
CA ILE A 305 8.67 -17.09 -12.11
C ILE A 305 8.56 -15.59 -12.41
N ASN A 306 8.29 -15.21 -13.65
CA ASN A 306 8.16 -13.83 -14.12
C ASN A 306 6.70 -13.37 -14.28
N GLN A 307 5.76 -14.16 -13.82
CA GLN A 307 4.35 -13.82 -13.86
C GLN A 307 4.06 -12.57 -13.02
N VAL A 308 3.33 -11.62 -13.59
CA VAL A 308 3.07 -10.33 -12.93
C VAL A 308 1.59 -10.15 -12.57
N SER A 309 1.33 -9.36 -11.53
CA SER A 309 0.00 -8.86 -11.15
C SER A 309 -0.56 -7.88 -12.17
N GLY A 310 -1.79 -7.40 -11.96
CA GLY A 310 -2.41 -6.37 -12.77
C GLY A 310 -1.63 -5.07 -12.84
N TYR A 311 -0.87 -4.73 -11.80
CA TYR A 311 0.01 -3.56 -11.77
C TYR A 311 1.47 -3.87 -12.17
N GLY A 312 1.77 -5.11 -12.55
CA GLY A 312 3.12 -5.49 -12.96
C GLY A 312 4.02 -6.00 -11.83
N TRP A 313 3.51 -6.26 -10.65
CA TRP A 313 4.30 -6.84 -9.56
C TRP A 313 4.67 -8.28 -9.86
N SER A 314 5.97 -8.56 -9.98
CA SER A 314 6.51 -9.91 -10.06
C SER A 314 6.80 -10.47 -8.65
N PRO A 315 6.97 -11.80 -8.48
CA PRO A 315 7.42 -12.38 -7.22
C PRO A 315 8.72 -11.75 -6.69
N LEU A 316 9.67 -11.43 -7.58
CA LEU A 316 10.93 -10.78 -7.22
C LEU A 316 10.71 -9.34 -6.72
N LEU A 317 9.87 -8.56 -7.40
CA LEU A 317 9.51 -7.21 -6.96
C LEU A 317 8.83 -7.24 -5.60
N VAL A 318 7.89 -8.18 -5.37
CA VAL A 318 7.19 -8.33 -4.10
C VAL A 318 8.17 -8.72 -2.98
N ALA A 319 9.07 -9.66 -3.23
CA ALA A 319 10.09 -10.05 -2.25
C ALA A 319 11.00 -8.86 -1.91
N THR A 320 11.46 -8.11 -2.93
CA THR A 320 12.32 -6.94 -2.74
C THR A 320 11.61 -5.84 -1.95
N GLN A 321 10.37 -5.50 -2.32
CA GLN A 321 9.55 -4.48 -1.65
C GLN A 321 9.38 -4.78 -0.16
N ASN A 322 9.14 -6.05 0.17
CA ASN A 322 8.94 -6.49 1.55
C ASN A 322 10.23 -6.80 2.30
N ARG A 323 11.40 -6.55 1.71
CA ARG A 323 12.73 -6.81 2.30
C ARG A 323 12.99 -8.29 2.60
N PHE A 324 12.36 -9.18 1.82
CA PHE A 324 12.61 -10.62 1.86
C PHE A 324 13.75 -10.97 0.90
N TYR A 325 14.94 -10.52 1.22
CA TYR A 325 16.10 -10.59 0.32
C TYR A 325 16.63 -12.02 0.14
N LEU A 326 16.50 -12.87 1.14
CA LEU A 326 16.82 -14.30 0.99
C LEU A 326 15.89 -14.97 -0.02
N LEU A 327 14.60 -14.63 0.01
CA LEU A 327 13.66 -15.09 -1.00
C LEU A 327 13.97 -14.47 -2.37
N GLY A 328 14.29 -13.17 -2.42
CA GLY A 328 14.73 -12.50 -3.64
C GLY A 328 15.96 -13.16 -4.26
N LYS A 329 16.96 -13.49 -3.44
CA LYS A 329 18.16 -14.24 -3.85
C LYS A 329 17.77 -15.59 -4.46
N TYR A 330 16.92 -16.35 -3.81
CA TYR A 330 16.45 -17.64 -4.33
C TYR A 330 15.75 -17.48 -5.69
N LEU A 331 14.87 -16.49 -5.84
CA LEU A 331 14.20 -16.21 -7.10
C LEU A 331 15.20 -15.86 -8.22
N LEU A 332 16.21 -15.06 -7.93
CA LEU A 332 17.30 -14.72 -8.87
C LEU A 332 18.14 -15.94 -9.27
N GLU A 333 18.41 -16.84 -8.33
CA GLU A 333 19.10 -18.11 -8.59
C GLU A 333 18.26 -19.04 -9.48
N ARG A 334 16.92 -18.96 -9.38
CA ARG A 334 15.97 -19.71 -10.21
C ARG A 334 15.65 -19.03 -11.54
N GLY A 335 16.30 -17.91 -11.86
CA GLY A 335 16.18 -17.24 -13.16
C GLY A 335 15.09 -16.17 -13.25
N ALA A 336 14.68 -15.57 -12.13
CA ALA A 336 13.82 -14.41 -12.17
C ALA A 336 14.47 -13.26 -12.93
N ASN A 337 13.69 -12.57 -13.77
CA ASN A 337 14.16 -11.42 -14.52
C ASN A 337 14.41 -10.22 -13.59
N VAL A 338 15.70 -9.89 -13.43
CA VAL A 338 16.17 -8.80 -12.55
C VAL A 338 15.74 -7.41 -13.02
N ASN A 339 15.36 -7.27 -14.30
CA ASN A 339 14.98 -5.99 -14.93
C ASN A 339 13.47 -5.83 -15.13
N LEU A 340 12.68 -6.78 -14.65
CA LEU A 340 11.23 -6.68 -14.75
C LEU A 340 10.72 -5.59 -13.81
N ALA A 341 10.16 -4.54 -14.39
CA ALA A 341 9.61 -3.40 -13.64
C ALA A 341 8.08 -3.50 -13.53
N ASN A 342 7.51 -2.89 -12.50
CA ASN A 342 6.08 -2.66 -12.43
C ASN A 342 5.66 -1.52 -13.37
N LYS A 343 4.36 -1.21 -13.45
CA LYS A 343 3.82 -0.13 -14.31
C LYS A 343 4.35 1.28 -13.95
N GLY A 344 4.83 1.46 -12.73
CA GLY A 344 5.51 2.69 -12.30
C GLY A 344 6.99 2.73 -12.68
N GLY A 345 7.51 1.72 -13.37
CA GLY A 345 8.92 1.65 -13.75
C GLY A 345 9.85 1.24 -12.60
N TRP A 346 9.31 0.77 -11.47
CA TRP A 346 10.11 0.36 -10.33
C TRP A 346 10.72 -1.02 -10.59
N THR A 347 12.04 -1.05 -10.73
CA THR A 347 12.82 -2.27 -10.85
C THR A 347 13.24 -2.81 -9.47
N PRO A 348 13.66 -4.08 -9.35
CA PRO A 348 14.24 -4.59 -8.11
C PRO A 348 15.41 -3.76 -7.59
N LEU A 349 16.26 -3.23 -8.49
CA LEU A 349 17.39 -2.37 -8.09
C LEU A 349 16.91 -1.04 -7.50
N TYR A 350 15.93 -0.39 -8.13
CA TYR A 350 15.37 0.85 -7.60
C TYR A 350 14.71 0.63 -6.23
N LEU A 351 13.90 -0.43 -6.09
CA LEU A 351 13.26 -0.81 -4.83
C LEU A 351 14.28 -1.11 -3.71
N ALA A 352 15.34 -1.85 -4.02
CA ALA A 352 16.37 -2.17 -3.03
C ALA A 352 17.13 -0.91 -2.60
N THR A 353 17.39 0.01 -3.54
CA THR A 353 18.00 1.32 -3.25
C THR A 353 17.10 2.17 -2.36
N ASP A 354 15.79 2.20 -2.65
CA ASP A 354 14.81 2.92 -1.85
C ASP A 354 14.67 2.30 -0.45
N ASN A 355 14.63 0.98 -0.35
CA ASN A 355 14.60 0.26 0.92
C ASN A 355 15.81 0.59 1.82
N ARG A 356 17.01 0.69 1.23
CA ARG A 356 18.24 1.04 1.96
C ARG A 356 18.22 2.49 2.45
N ASN A 357 17.54 3.35 1.72
CA ASN A 357 17.42 4.78 1.98
C ASN A 357 16.00 5.16 2.37
N ILE A 358 15.29 4.25 3.04
CA ILE A 358 13.88 4.44 3.41
C ILE A 358 13.71 5.67 4.28
N GLU A 359 12.72 6.47 3.96
CA GLU A 359 12.36 7.65 4.72
C GLU A 359 11.80 7.27 6.09
N GLY A 360 12.12 8.08 7.10
CA GLY A 360 11.66 7.90 8.47
C GLY A 360 10.20 8.31 8.64
N GLY A 361 9.58 7.83 9.69
CA GLY A 361 8.44 8.51 10.33
C GLY A 361 7.13 7.75 10.44
N ASP A 362 6.64 7.06 9.41
CA ASP A 362 5.22 6.70 9.46
C ASP A 362 4.91 5.21 9.61
N TYR A 363 5.83 4.32 9.33
CA TYR A 363 5.61 2.88 9.43
C TYR A 363 6.78 2.17 10.09
N PRO A 364 6.51 1.16 10.94
CA PRO A 364 7.57 0.30 11.42
C PRO A 364 8.24 -0.40 10.23
N VAL A 365 9.49 -0.04 9.99
CA VAL A 365 10.27 -0.65 8.92
C VAL A 365 10.61 -2.08 9.31
N ARG A 366 10.20 -3.04 8.48
CA ARG A 366 10.57 -4.44 8.71
C ARG A 366 12.09 -4.60 8.62
N PRO A 367 12.73 -5.28 9.57
CA PRO A 367 14.15 -5.61 9.45
C PRO A 367 14.38 -6.49 8.21
N THR A 368 15.52 -6.34 7.58
CA THR A 368 15.95 -7.17 6.45
C THR A 368 16.48 -8.51 6.94
N ASP A 369 16.32 -9.55 6.13
CA ASP A 369 16.89 -10.88 6.37
C ASP A 369 18.29 -11.06 5.72
N MET A 370 18.76 -10.05 4.99
CA MET A 370 20.09 -9.90 4.40
C MET A 370 20.45 -8.41 4.38
N ASP A 371 21.73 -8.06 4.40
CA ASP A 371 22.17 -6.67 4.25
C ASP A 371 21.71 -6.07 2.93
N ASP A 372 21.20 -4.83 2.96
CA ASP A 372 20.68 -4.14 1.77
C ASP A 372 21.73 -4.02 0.67
N LEU A 373 22.99 -3.69 1.03
CA LEU A 373 24.06 -3.50 0.06
C LEU A 373 24.50 -4.83 -0.57
N GLU A 374 24.53 -5.91 0.21
CA GLU A 374 24.79 -7.25 -0.30
C GLU A 374 23.70 -7.70 -1.29
N TYR A 375 22.44 -7.38 -1.01
CA TYR A 375 21.37 -7.67 -1.95
C TYR A 375 21.47 -6.83 -3.23
N ILE A 376 21.80 -5.54 -3.12
CA ILE A 376 22.05 -4.66 -4.28
C ILE A 376 23.20 -5.18 -5.14
N LYS A 377 24.32 -5.58 -4.53
CA LYS A 377 25.44 -6.22 -5.25
C LYS A 377 25.00 -7.47 -6.00
N LEU A 378 24.13 -8.28 -5.40
CA LEU A 378 23.59 -9.46 -6.06
C LEU A 378 22.74 -9.08 -7.28
N LEU A 379 21.87 -8.08 -7.17
CA LEU A 379 21.06 -7.59 -8.30
C LEU A 379 21.95 -7.11 -9.44
N LEU A 380 22.98 -6.31 -9.13
CA LEU A 380 23.96 -5.82 -10.11
C LEU A 380 24.72 -6.96 -10.77
N ALA A 381 25.20 -7.94 -9.99
CA ALA A 381 25.86 -9.14 -10.50
C ALA A 381 24.96 -10.01 -11.41
N LYS A 382 23.64 -9.92 -11.23
CA LYS A 382 22.64 -10.59 -12.08
C LYS A 382 22.24 -9.75 -13.31
N GLY A 383 22.88 -8.61 -13.54
CA GLY A 383 22.67 -7.76 -14.70
C GLY A 383 21.52 -6.78 -14.57
N ALA A 384 21.26 -6.29 -13.36
CA ALA A 384 20.32 -5.20 -13.17
C ALA A 384 20.74 -3.96 -13.97
N ASP A 385 19.80 -3.37 -14.71
CA ASP A 385 20.02 -2.10 -15.41
C ASP A 385 20.17 -0.97 -14.40
N VAL A 386 21.40 -0.51 -14.23
CA VAL A 386 21.76 0.53 -13.27
C VAL A 386 21.18 1.91 -13.63
N ASN A 387 20.83 2.11 -14.90
CA ASN A 387 20.28 3.35 -15.45
C ASN A 387 18.77 3.29 -15.70
N ALA A 388 18.11 2.22 -15.27
CA ALA A 388 16.65 2.11 -15.36
C ALA A 388 16.00 3.32 -14.67
N ARG A 389 15.01 3.90 -15.35
CA ARG A 389 14.30 5.10 -14.91
C ARG A 389 12.89 4.75 -14.43
N MET A 390 12.50 5.27 -13.28
CA MET A 390 11.11 5.16 -12.86
C MET A 390 10.20 6.07 -13.70
N ILE A 391 8.95 5.63 -13.87
CA ILE A 391 7.95 6.32 -14.70
C ILE A 391 6.98 7.12 -13.82
N ASP A 392 6.60 6.57 -12.67
CA ASP A 392 5.61 7.17 -11.77
C ASP A 392 5.95 6.75 -10.33
N SER A 393 5.76 7.65 -9.37
CA SER A 393 5.84 7.35 -7.93
C SER A 393 4.70 6.41 -7.54
N SER A 394 4.82 5.13 -7.92
CA SER A 394 3.80 4.10 -7.65
C SER A 394 3.88 3.54 -6.25
N GLU A 395 5.02 3.73 -5.60
CA GLU A 395 5.30 3.29 -4.25
C GLU A 395 5.79 4.48 -3.44
N THR A 396 4.89 5.19 -2.81
CA THR A 396 5.31 6.12 -1.78
C THR A 396 5.00 5.52 -0.44
N ARG A 397 6.03 5.28 0.32
CA ARG A 397 5.92 5.07 1.76
C ARG A 397 5.59 6.38 2.49
N THR A 398 5.61 7.48 1.78
CA THR A 398 5.34 8.84 2.23
C THR A 398 3.98 9.32 1.73
N VAL A 399 2.94 8.58 2.04
CA VAL A 399 1.55 8.95 1.68
C VAL A 399 1.16 10.32 2.26
N PHE A 400 1.84 10.77 3.31
CA PHE A 400 1.52 12.02 4.02
C PHE A 400 2.43 13.20 3.70
N THR A 401 3.55 12.99 3.03
CA THR A 401 4.48 14.07 2.71
C THR A 401 4.44 14.37 1.23
N ASN A 402 3.85 15.52 0.88
CA ASN A 402 4.05 16.08 -0.46
C ASN A 402 5.52 16.48 -0.57
N GLN A 403 6.34 15.56 -1.06
CA GLN A 403 7.72 15.90 -1.40
C GLN A 403 7.70 16.96 -2.49
N TRP A 404 8.60 17.92 -2.36
CA TRP A 404 8.79 18.95 -3.37
C TRP A 404 9.74 18.53 -4.52
N LEU A 405 10.14 17.26 -4.50
CA LEU A 405 10.81 16.56 -5.59
C LEU A 405 9.77 15.72 -6.36
N ASP A 406 9.76 15.87 -7.67
CA ASP A 406 9.11 14.92 -8.56
C ASP A 406 10.15 13.91 -9.02
N GLU A 407 9.99 12.68 -8.57
CA GLU A 407 10.95 11.61 -8.81
C GLU A 407 10.83 10.95 -10.18
N ARG A 408 9.82 11.31 -11.00
CA ARG A 408 9.68 10.72 -12.34
C ARG A 408 10.95 10.90 -13.15
N GLY A 409 11.39 9.80 -13.76
CA GLY A 409 12.65 9.74 -14.48
C GLY A 409 13.87 9.51 -13.59
N ALA A 410 13.71 9.39 -12.26
CA ALA A 410 14.82 9.10 -11.37
C ALA A 410 15.42 7.71 -11.61
N THR A 411 16.71 7.58 -11.38
CA THR A 411 17.48 6.33 -11.36
C THR A 411 17.82 5.93 -9.92
N ALA A 412 18.27 4.71 -9.71
CA ALA A 412 18.82 4.26 -8.44
C ALA A 412 19.95 5.19 -7.94
N PHE A 413 20.80 5.68 -8.85
CA PHE A 413 21.88 6.60 -8.51
C PHE A 413 21.34 7.95 -7.98
N LEU A 414 20.32 8.52 -8.63
CA LEU A 414 19.71 9.76 -8.16
C LEU A 414 19.06 9.58 -6.79
N ARG A 415 18.38 8.45 -6.55
CA ARG A 415 17.77 8.14 -5.26
C ARG A 415 18.82 7.96 -4.15
N ALA A 416 19.95 7.30 -4.44
CA ALA A 416 21.08 7.19 -3.51
C ALA A 416 21.70 8.56 -3.20
N SER A 417 21.79 9.43 -4.22
CA SER A 417 22.31 10.80 -4.07
C SER A 417 21.42 11.67 -3.15
N GLN A 418 20.10 11.49 -3.19
CA GLN A 418 19.16 12.22 -2.32
C GLN A 418 19.43 11.98 -0.83
N SER A 419 19.82 10.78 -0.47
CA SER A 419 20.16 10.41 0.91
C SER A 419 21.65 10.64 1.27
N GLY A 420 22.48 11.04 0.30
CA GLY A 420 23.91 11.14 0.49
C GLY A 420 24.59 9.78 0.74
N ASP A 421 24.02 8.68 0.23
CA ASP A 421 24.57 7.32 0.41
C ASP A 421 25.80 7.11 -0.47
N LEU A 422 26.92 7.68 -0.03
CA LEU A 422 28.18 7.69 -0.76
C LEU A 422 28.67 6.28 -1.12
N GLN A 423 28.45 5.31 -0.24
CA GLN A 423 28.85 3.93 -0.47
C GLN A 423 28.07 3.31 -1.63
N LEU A 424 26.76 3.51 -1.66
CA LEU A 424 25.91 3.01 -2.74
C LEU A 424 26.15 3.79 -4.04
N MET A 425 26.33 5.12 -3.98
CA MET A 425 26.68 5.94 -5.15
C MET A 425 27.93 5.40 -5.85
N LYS A 426 29.02 5.13 -5.10
CA LYS A 426 30.26 4.57 -5.64
C LYS A 426 30.02 3.19 -6.26
N LEU A 427 29.29 2.31 -5.57
CA LEU A 427 28.96 0.98 -6.10
C LEU A 427 28.19 1.06 -7.43
N LEU A 428 27.22 1.95 -7.53
CA LEU A 428 26.45 2.13 -8.77
C LEU A 428 27.30 2.68 -9.91
N LEU A 429 28.22 3.63 -9.62
CA LEU A 429 29.20 4.15 -10.61
C LEU A 429 30.13 3.06 -11.11
N GLU A 430 30.64 2.19 -10.24
CA GLU A 430 31.47 1.02 -10.61
C GLU A 430 30.74 0.08 -11.59
N HIS A 431 29.40 0.07 -11.56
CA HIS A 431 28.56 -0.72 -12.46
C HIS A 431 27.97 0.09 -13.63
N GLY A 432 28.50 1.28 -13.89
CA GLY A 432 28.15 2.09 -15.07
C GLY A 432 26.92 2.99 -14.91
N ALA A 433 26.60 3.39 -13.69
CA ALA A 433 25.58 4.43 -13.49
C ALA A 433 26.02 5.74 -14.15
N ASP A 434 25.12 6.35 -14.94
CA ASP A 434 25.32 7.68 -15.49
C ASP A 434 24.81 8.76 -14.50
N PRO A 435 25.72 9.51 -13.85
CA PRO A 435 25.35 10.50 -12.86
C PRO A 435 24.62 11.72 -13.49
N LYS A 436 24.63 11.85 -14.81
CA LYS A 436 24.03 12.97 -15.55
C LYS A 436 22.55 12.75 -15.88
N ILE A 437 22.01 11.55 -15.65
CA ILE A 437 20.59 11.30 -15.82
C ILE A 437 19.82 12.13 -14.80
N THR A 438 18.86 12.92 -15.28
CA THR A 438 18.01 13.80 -14.47
C THR A 438 16.61 13.23 -14.36
N THR A 439 15.84 13.71 -13.38
CA THR A 439 14.38 13.52 -13.37
C THR A 439 13.73 14.14 -14.62
N ASP A 440 12.46 13.87 -14.86
CA ASP A 440 11.69 14.49 -15.95
C ASP A 440 11.61 16.03 -15.78
N LEU A 441 11.65 16.53 -14.54
CA LEU A 441 11.77 17.97 -14.25
C LEU A 441 13.19 18.51 -14.29
N LYS A 442 14.13 17.77 -14.86
CA LYS A 442 15.54 18.16 -14.98
C LYS A 442 16.26 18.37 -13.65
N VAL A 443 15.76 17.75 -12.57
CA VAL A 443 16.49 17.75 -11.31
C VAL A 443 17.67 16.78 -11.41
N THR A 444 18.86 17.26 -11.08
CA THR A 444 20.12 16.52 -11.15
C THR A 444 20.43 15.79 -9.83
N ALA A 445 21.32 14.79 -9.88
CA ALA A 445 21.86 14.13 -8.69
C ALA A 445 22.53 15.13 -7.72
N LEU A 446 23.20 16.18 -8.25
CA LEU A 446 23.81 17.22 -7.43
C LEU A 446 22.76 18.07 -6.66
N GLN A 447 21.63 18.38 -7.30
CA GLN A 447 20.57 19.13 -6.67
C GLN A 447 19.92 18.36 -5.52
N VAL A 448 19.63 17.07 -5.71
CA VAL A 448 19.04 16.24 -4.63
C VAL A 448 20.03 15.98 -3.50
N ALA A 449 21.30 15.75 -3.79
CA ALA A 449 22.34 15.61 -2.77
C ALA A 449 22.52 16.90 -1.95
N ALA A 450 22.37 18.06 -2.59
CA ALA A 450 22.44 19.36 -1.91
C ALA A 450 21.17 19.68 -1.08
N GLY A 451 20.05 18.96 -1.28
CA GLY A 451 18.85 19.12 -0.47
C GLY A 451 17.56 19.40 -1.23
N ILE A 452 17.53 19.41 -2.58
CA ILE A 452 16.27 19.44 -3.32
C ILE A 452 15.50 18.15 -3.04
N GLY A 453 14.28 18.27 -2.50
CA GLY A 453 13.47 17.13 -2.10
C GLY A 453 13.64 16.71 -0.63
N TRP A 454 14.59 17.31 0.07
CA TRP A 454 14.79 17.04 1.48
C TRP A 454 13.63 17.53 2.34
N VAL A 455 13.23 16.71 3.32
CA VAL A 455 12.17 16.98 4.29
C VAL A 455 12.70 16.61 5.66
N GLU A 456 12.71 17.59 6.59
CA GLU A 456 13.25 17.40 7.94
C GLU A 456 12.51 16.27 8.69
N GLY A 457 13.29 15.37 9.30
CA GLY A 457 12.77 14.24 10.07
C GLY A 457 12.14 13.12 9.24
N ILE A 458 12.12 13.23 7.91
CA ILE A 458 11.54 12.25 7.00
C ILE A 458 12.59 11.68 6.06
N THR A 459 13.27 12.55 5.31
CA THR A 459 14.31 12.09 4.38
C THR A 459 15.40 11.35 5.13
N SER A 460 15.66 10.09 4.74
CA SER A 460 16.78 9.33 5.29
C SER A 460 18.08 10.03 4.93
N GLU A 461 18.81 10.45 5.94
CA GLU A 461 20.08 11.11 5.78
C GLU A 461 21.24 10.26 6.33
N ARG A 462 22.34 10.32 5.61
CA ARG A 462 23.65 9.92 6.12
C ARG A 462 24.25 11.06 6.96
N SER A 463 25.48 10.89 7.42
CA SER A 463 26.14 11.97 8.17
C SER A 463 26.30 13.24 7.31
N LYS A 464 26.51 14.39 7.98
CA LYS A 464 26.82 15.65 7.28
C LYS A 464 28.08 15.54 6.43
N GLU A 465 29.06 14.78 6.94
CA GLU A 465 30.33 14.52 6.27
C GLU A 465 30.12 13.68 5.00
N GLU A 466 29.33 12.60 5.07
CA GLU A 466 29.01 11.77 3.90
C GLU A 466 28.23 12.57 2.86
N THR A 467 27.27 13.41 3.29
CA THR A 467 26.53 14.31 2.39
C THR A 467 27.47 15.27 1.68
N LEU A 468 28.41 15.89 2.40
CA LEU A 468 29.39 16.81 1.83
C LEU A 468 30.30 16.09 0.81
N GLU A 469 30.74 14.89 1.13
CA GLU A 469 31.56 14.08 0.21
C GLU A 469 30.75 13.59 -1.00
N ALA A 470 29.47 13.29 -0.86
CA ALA A 470 28.58 12.97 -1.99
C ALA A 470 28.46 14.17 -2.95
N VAL A 471 28.25 15.38 -2.42
CA VAL A 471 28.23 16.61 -3.22
C VAL A 471 29.59 16.85 -3.90
N ARG A 472 30.70 16.63 -3.18
CA ARG A 472 32.06 16.74 -3.75
C ARG A 472 32.26 15.76 -4.91
N LEU A 473 31.89 14.50 -4.72
CA LEU A 473 31.96 13.46 -5.76
C LEU A 473 31.20 13.88 -7.02
N LEU A 474 29.99 14.41 -6.87
CA LEU A 474 29.15 14.83 -8.01
C LEU A 474 29.75 16.03 -8.76
N LEU A 475 30.34 16.99 -8.04
CA LEU A 475 31.07 18.10 -8.65
C LEU A 475 32.35 17.63 -9.37
N ASP A 476 33.06 16.66 -8.81
CA ASP A 476 34.29 16.08 -9.40
C ASP A 476 33.95 15.23 -10.64
N LEU A 477 32.75 14.66 -10.72
CA LEU A 477 32.20 14.01 -11.92
C LEU A 477 31.75 15.02 -13.00
N GLY A 478 31.86 16.33 -12.72
CA GLY A 478 31.57 17.39 -13.66
C GLY A 478 30.09 17.77 -13.78
N LEU A 479 29.30 17.53 -12.75
CA LEU A 479 27.94 18.06 -12.72
C LEU A 479 27.98 19.57 -12.50
N ASP A 480 27.20 20.31 -13.29
CA ASP A 480 27.14 21.77 -13.23
C ASP A 480 26.40 22.25 -11.95
N PRO A 481 27.08 22.99 -11.04
CA PRO A 481 26.44 23.54 -9.85
C PRO A 481 25.33 24.57 -10.16
N ASN A 482 25.30 25.08 -11.38
CA ASN A 482 24.32 26.07 -11.87
C ASN A 482 23.21 25.44 -12.73
N ALA A 483 23.20 24.12 -12.89
CA ALA A 483 22.12 23.46 -13.62
C ALA A 483 20.78 23.83 -12.99
N GLN A 484 19.84 24.29 -13.82
CA GLN A 484 18.49 24.64 -13.38
C GLN A 484 17.51 23.50 -13.67
N ALA A 485 16.75 23.12 -12.67
CA ALA A 485 15.55 22.31 -12.85
C ALA A 485 14.47 23.12 -13.58
N LEU A 486 13.42 22.44 -14.08
CA LEU A 486 12.25 23.10 -14.68
C LEU A 486 11.44 23.96 -13.68
N THR A 487 11.91 24.13 -12.47
CA THR A 487 11.38 25.03 -11.44
C THR A 487 12.28 26.23 -11.21
N GLY A 488 13.33 26.40 -12.02
CA GLY A 488 14.36 27.42 -11.83
C GLY A 488 15.34 27.16 -10.69
N ARG A 489 15.11 26.14 -9.89
CA ARG A 489 15.94 25.81 -8.72
C ARG A 489 17.30 25.27 -9.14
N VAL A 490 18.35 25.67 -8.41
CA VAL A 490 19.72 25.15 -8.49
C VAL A 490 20.10 24.45 -7.19
N ALA A 491 21.24 23.79 -7.13
CA ALA A 491 21.74 23.08 -5.94
C ALA A 491 21.76 23.96 -4.67
N LEU A 492 22.12 25.25 -4.81
CA LEU A 492 22.14 26.18 -3.68
C LEU A 492 20.77 26.41 -3.02
N HIS A 493 19.65 26.33 -3.74
CA HIS A 493 18.32 26.41 -3.14
C HIS A 493 18.07 25.23 -2.18
N GLY A 494 18.49 24.02 -2.57
CA GLY A 494 18.42 22.84 -1.70
C GLY A 494 19.31 22.97 -0.48
N ALA A 495 20.56 23.39 -0.66
CA ALA A 495 21.52 23.58 0.42
C ALA A 495 21.06 24.67 1.42
N GLY A 496 20.44 25.75 0.92
CA GLY A 496 19.82 26.78 1.75
C GLY A 496 18.67 26.24 2.58
N HIS A 497 17.74 25.53 1.95
CA HIS A 497 16.58 24.93 2.61
C HIS A 497 16.97 23.92 3.70
N LYS A 498 17.99 23.11 3.43
CA LYS A 498 18.51 22.09 4.36
C LYS A 498 19.37 22.70 5.48
N GLY A 499 19.80 23.95 5.37
CA GLY A 499 20.76 24.55 6.30
C GLY A 499 22.17 23.94 6.20
N ALA A 500 22.54 23.41 5.04
CA ALA A 500 23.79 22.71 4.83
C ALA A 500 24.95 23.67 4.53
N THR A 501 25.41 24.37 5.54
CA THR A 501 26.41 25.48 5.45
C THR A 501 27.69 25.08 4.72
N GLU A 502 28.25 23.89 5.01
CA GLU A 502 29.48 23.43 4.37
C GLU A 502 29.26 23.05 2.90
N VAL A 503 28.05 22.55 2.55
CA VAL A 503 27.65 22.30 1.16
C VAL A 503 27.54 23.64 0.40
N VAL A 504 26.97 24.69 1.02
CA VAL A 504 26.91 26.04 0.41
C VAL A 504 28.33 26.52 0.09
N LYS A 505 29.25 26.48 1.07
CA LYS A 505 30.65 26.89 0.85
C LYS A 505 31.31 26.11 -0.29
N LEU A 506 31.12 24.79 -0.31
CA LEU A 506 31.66 23.92 -1.36
C LEU A 506 31.12 24.28 -2.74
N LEU A 507 29.79 24.41 -2.87
CA LEU A 507 29.14 24.76 -4.14
C LEU A 507 29.64 26.12 -4.67
N VAL A 508 29.71 27.13 -3.80
CA VAL A 508 30.22 28.47 -4.19
C VAL A 508 31.70 28.40 -4.58
N SER A 509 32.53 27.66 -3.87
CA SER A 509 33.95 27.46 -4.23
C SER A 509 34.13 26.78 -5.60
N ARG A 510 33.10 26.08 -6.07
CA ARG A 510 33.05 25.41 -7.38
C ARG A 510 32.26 26.21 -8.43
N GLY A 511 32.00 27.49 -8.18
CA GLY A 511 31.40 28.44 -9.14
C GLY A 511 29.87 28.47 -9.16
N ALA A 512 29.21 27.99 -8.09
CA ALA A 512 27.75 28.15 -7.97
C ALA A 512 27.39 29.63 -7.81
N LYS A 513 26.41 30.10 -8.58
CA LYS A 513 25.89 31.46 -8.55
C LYS A 513 24.82 31.61 -7.47
N MET A 514 25.00 32.62 -6.61
CA MET A 514 24.11 32.87 -5.48
C MET A 514 22.93 33.77 -5.80
N ASP A 515 22.93 34.40 -6.97
CA ASP A 515 21.93 35.35 -7.47
C ASP A 515 20.89 34.72 -8.40
N VAL A 516 20.93 33.41 -8.58
CA VAL A 516 19.94 32.66 -9.37
C VAL A 516 18.62 32.61 -8.60
N ARG A 517 17.54 33.07 -9.28
CA ARG A 517 16.19 32.99 -8.72
C ARG A 517 15.46 31.76 -9.25
N ASP A 518 14.64 31.12 -8.40
CA ASP A 518 13.67 30.14 -8.86
C ASP A 518 12.50 30.83 -9.61
N TRP A 519 11.57 30.01 -10.14
CA TRP A 519 10.42 30.53 -10.89
C TRP A 519 9.17 30.73 -10.03
N GLY A 520 9.33 30.85 -8.75
CA GLY A 520 8.27 31.00 -7.77
C GLY A 520 7.80 29.66 -7.18
N ASN A 521 7.04 29.77 -6.11
CA ASN A 521 6.56 28.62 -5.36
C ASN A 521 5.04 28.60 -5.32
N THR A 522 4.43 27.65 -6.02
CA THR A 522 2.98 27.41 -6.04
C THR A 522 2.46 26.80 -4.74
N ASP A 523 3.32 26.45 -3.79
CA ASP A 523 2.95 25.83 -2.52
C ASP A 523 2.50 26.82 -1.44
N ASN A 524 2.68 28.12 -1.64
CA ASN A 524 2.21 29.17 -0.74
C ASN A 524 0.68 29.29 -0.82
N ARG A 525 -0.03 28.35 -0.22
CA ARG A 525 -1.50 28.24 -0.22
C ARG A 525 -2.25 29.36 0.51
N GLY A 526 -1.63 30.41 0.90
CA GLY A 526 -2.27 31.51 1.65
C GLY A 526 -2.24 32.86 0.95
N SER A 527 -1.37 33.03 -0.03
CA SER A 527 -1.20 34.31 -0.72
C SER A 527 -0.90 34.08 -2.21
N PRO A 528 -1.86 34.38 -3.08
CA PRO A 528 -1.63 34.31 -4.54
C PRO A 528 -0.46 35.18 -5.01
N GLU A 529 -0.20 36.26 -4.31
CA GLU A 529 0.87 37.19 -4.60
C GLU A 529 2.24 36.53 -4.34
N LEU A 530 2.40 35.80 -3.24
CA LEU A 530 3.63 35.10 -2.91
C LEU A 530 3.88 33.89 -3.82
N ALA A 531 2.86 33.34 -4.45
CA ALA A 531 3.00 32.24 -5.39
C ALA A 531 3.74 32.61 -6.69
N ALA A 532 3.76 33.89 -7.04
CA ALA A 532 4.46 34.39 -8.22
C ALA A 532 5.84 35.00 -7.88
N HIS A 533 6.16 35.17 -6.62
CA HIS A 533 7.45 35.70 -6.20
C HIS A 533 8.57 34.70 -6.43
N THR A 534 9.68 35.15 -6.97
CA THR A 534 10.87 34.36 -7.26
C THR A 534 11.88 34.49 -6.12
N TRP A 535 12.47 33.37 -5.70
CA TRP A 535 13.28 33.30 -4.51
C TRP A 535 14.75 33.04 -4.81
N LEU A 536 15.63 33.68 -4.07
CA LEU A 536 17.07 33.42 -4.06
C LEU A 536 17.40 32.23 -3.14
N PRO A 537 18.57 31.57 -3.32
CA PRO A 537 19.00 30.53 -2.41
C PRO A 537 19.07 30.94 -0.93
N VAL A 538 19.43 32.19 -0.66
CA VAL A 538 19.47 32.75 0.71
C VAL A 538 18.09 32.86 1.34
N ASP A 539 17.03 33.06 0.55
CA ASP A 539 15.64 33.15 1.02
C ASP A 539 15.17 31.79 1.58
N TYR A 540 15.67 30.70 1.00
CA TYR A 540 15.43 29.35 1.52
C TYR A 540 16.12 29.13 2.88
N ALA A 541 17.35 29.65 3.05
CA ALA A 541 18.06 29.60 4.33
C ALA A 541 17.42 30.50 5.38
N ASP A 542 16.84 31.64 5.00
CA ASP A 542 16.09 32.54 5.88
C ASP A 542 14.75 31.95 6.34
N GLY A 543 14.30 30.84 5.77
CA GLY A 543 13.01 30.23 6.07
C GLY A 543 11.82 31.00 5.51
N LEU A 544 12.01 31.73 4.40
CA LEU A 544 10.95 32.47 3.73
C LEU A 544 10.15 31.61 2.75
N VAL A 545 10.74 30.51 2.27
CA VAL A 545 10.18 29.67 1.23
C VAL A 545 9.61 28.40 1.80
N ARG A 546 8.29 28.28 1.71
CA ARG A 546 7.61 27.01 2.08
C ARG A 546 7.73 26.02 0.93
N VAL A 547 8.18 24.80 1.22
CA VAL A 547 8.27 23.71 0.25
C VAL A 547 7.45 22.51 0.71
N GLY A 548 6.59 22.00 -0.17
CA GLY A 548 5.73 20.86 0.16
C GLY A 548 4.76 21.19 1.30
N VAL A 549 4.63 20.26 2.25
CA VAL A 549 3.77 20.41 3.44
C VAL A 549 4.51 20.99 4.64
N GLN A 550 5.82 21.13 4.55
CA GLN A 550 6.63 21.66 5.65
C GLN A 550 6.48 23.18 5.81
N SER A 551 6.53 23.60 7.05
CA SER A 551 6.80 24.99 7.38
C SER A 551 8.21 25.35 6.90
N ALA A 552 8.38 26.55 6.43
CA ALA A 552 9.71 27.07 6.15
C ALA A 552 10.54 27.09 7.45
N ILE A 553 11.75 26.52 7.40
CA ILE A 553 12.65 26.44 8.56
C ILE A 553 13.79 27.42 8.31
N ALA A 554 14.00 28.32 9.28
CA ALA A 554 15.11 29.25 9.21
C ALA A 554 16.41 28.62 9.69
N HIS A 555 17.49 28.83 8.93
CA HIS A 555 18.86 28.45 9.25
C HIS A 555 19.76 29.69 9.31
N PRO A 556 19.73 30.46 10.43
CA PRO A 556 20.38 31.78 10.50
C PRO A 556 21.88 31.76 10.23
N GLU A 557 22.58 30.68 10.63
CA GLU A 557 24.00 30.51 10.34
C GLU A 557 24.27 30.41 8.82
N THR A 558 23.48 29.56 8.14
CA THR A 558 23.60 29.39 6.69
C THR A 558 23.24 30.70 5.95
N GLY A 559 22.20 31.40 6.39
CA GLY A 559 21.81 32.72 5.86
C GLY A 559 22.93 33.76 5.99
N ARG A 560 23.62 33.80 7.14
CA ARG A 560 24.80 34.67 7.33
C ARG A 560 25.94 34.30 6.37
N VAL A 561 26.27 33.03 6.26
CA VAL A 561 27.30 32.56 5.33
C VAL A 561 26.97 32.93 3.87
N PHE A 562 25.72 32.79 3.43
CA PHE A 562 25.30 33.25 2.10
C PHE A 562 25.61 34.73 1.92
N ARG A 563 25.22 35.59 2.86
CA ARG A 563 25.44 37.05 2.78
C ARG A 563 26.91 37.43 2.77
N GLU A 564 27.74 36.76 3.53
CA GLU A 564 29.18 36.95 3.53
C GLU A 564 29.80 36.58 2.18
N LEU A 565 29.45 35.43 1.63
CA LEU A 565 29.92 34.97 0.31
C LEU A 565 29.39 35.88 -0.83
N MET A 566 28.15 36.33 -0.76
CA MET A 566 27.58 37.29 -1.73
C MET A 566 28.37 38.61 -1.74
N LYS A 567 28.65 39.18 -0.55
CA LYS A 567 29.49 40.38 -0.43
C LYS A 567 30.91 40.19 -0.99
N GLN A 568 31.54 39.04 -0.71
CA GLN A 568 32.85 38.69 -1.26
C GLN A 568 32.83 38.59 -2.79
N ALA A 569 31.70 38.14 -3.35
CA ALA A 569 31.48 38.06 -4.79
C ALA A 569 31.04 39.38 -5.43
N GLY A 570 30.91 40.48 -4.67
CA GLY A 570 30.46 41.78 -5.18
C GLY A 570 28.97 41.86 -5.43
N LEU A 571 28.19 40.93 -4.89
CA LEU A 571 26.74 40.96 -4.97
C LEU A 571 26.15 41.72 -3.76
N ASP A 572 24.98 42.34 -3.94
CA ASP A 572 24.22 42.97 -2.86
C ASP A 572 23.29 41.97 -2.20
N PRO A 573 23.60 41.46 -0.97
CA PRO A 573 22.78 40.49 -0.32
C PRO A 573 21.50 41.12 0.25
N PRO A 574 20.37 40.36 0.25
CA PRO A 574 19.15 40.84 0.90
C PRO A 574 19.38 41.06 2.41
N ALA A 575 18.64 42.00 3.00
CA ALA A 575 18.73 42.33 4.42
C ALA A 575 18.45 41.09 5.30
N GLU A 576 19.10 41.02 6.47
CA GLU A 576 18.82 40.01 7.47
C GLU A 576 17.50 40.32 8.21
N GLY A 577 16.79 39.24 8.66
CA GLY A 577 15.56 39.38 9.45
C GLY A 577 14.31 39.74 8.64
N ARG A 578 14.34 39.57 7.30
CA ARG A 578 13.13 39.69 6.49
C ARG A 578 12.09 38.66 6.89
N THR A 579 10.83 39.05 6.84
CA THR A 579 9.66 38.18 7.05
C THR A 579 8.79 38.17 5.82
N LEU A 580 7.90 37.17 5.67
CA LEU A 580 6.94 37.11 4.58
C LEU A 580 6.07 38.39 4.52
N ASP A 581 5.66 38.92 5.68
CA ASP A 581 4.88 40.16 5.75
C ASP A 581 5.69 41.35 5.26
N SER A 582 6.98 41.45 5.60
CA SER A 582 7.84 42.54 5.13
C SER A 582 8.07 42.50 3.62
N ILE A 583 8.21 41.30 3.05
CA ILE A 583 8.34 41.08 1.62
C ILE A 583 7.04 41.46 0.91
N CYS A 584 5.90 41.01 1.44
CA CYS A 584 4.60 41.34 0.89
C CYS A 584 4.38 42.84 0.83
N ILE A 585 4.66 43.57 1.91
CA ILE A 585 4.43 45.01 1.99
C ILE A 585 5.41 45.80 1.10
N VAL A 586 6.69 45.42 1.08
CA VAL A 586 7.73 46.22 0.42
C VAL A 586 7.94 45.83 -1.04
N GLU A 587 7.92 44.52 -1.33
CA GLU A 587 8.32 44.03 -2.66
C GLU A 587 7.14 43.61 -3.54
N ILE A 588 6.02 43.14 -2.98
CA ILE A 588 4.94 42.51 -3.74
C ILE A 588 3.62 43.29 -3.64
N CYS A 589 3.30 43.80 -2.45
CA CYS A 589 2.02 44.44 -2.18
C CYS A 589 2.05 45.95 -2.36
N SER A 590 3.18 46.55 -2.79
CA SER A 590 3.23 47.97 -3.15
C SER A 590 2.36 48.21 -4.40
N ILE A 591 1.59 49.29 -4.41
CA ILE A 591 0.65 49.65 -5.48
C ILE A 591 1.34 49.75 -6.84
N ASP A 592 2.66 49.94 -6.85
CA ASP A 592 3.49 50.13 -8.03
C ASP A 592 4.28 48.89 -8.46
N TYR A 593 4.08 47.72 -7.79
CA TYR A 593 4.81 46.48 -8.12
C TYR A 593 4.36 45.95 -9.48
N LYS A 594 5.21 46.08 -10.47
CA LYS A 594 5.10 45.38 -11.76
C LYS A 594 6.04 44.18 -11.72
N PRO A 595 5.52 42.92 -11.74
CA PRO A 595 6.40 41.76 -11.88
C PRO A 595 7.17 41.88 -13.19
N ASN A 596 8.50 41.80 -13.11
CA ASN A 596 9.39 41.72 -14.28
C ASN A 596 9.21 40.43 -15.04
#